data_c079a5a6b0e56c6f962d3666c693de1e
#
_entry.id   c079a5a6b0e56c6f962d3666c693de1e
#
_cell.length_a   1.000
_cell.length_b   1.000
_cell.length_c   1.000
_cell.angle_alpha   90.00
_cell.angle_beta   90.00
_cell.angle_gamma   90.00
#
_symmetry.space_group_name_H-M   'P 1'
#
loop_
_entity.id
_entity.type
_entity.pdbx_description
1 polymer ?
#
loop_
_entity_poly.entity_id
_entity_poly.type
_entity_poly.pdbx_seq_one_letter_code
_entity_poly.pdbx_strand_id
1 'polypeptide(L)'
;YSASMIRCPWCGNDPVYIRYHDEEWGSPVHDDQTHFEFLLLETQQAGLSWRTILGKREAYQKAFVNFEPEIVASFCEKDITSLLSDPGLVRNRRKLEAAVKNARAFCDIKKKYGSFDAWIWHFVEGRPIVNHWQDISEIPAQTELSDLVSNEMKKAGFSFVGSITVYAHLQAIGIINDHLISCFRHAEIANLR
;
A
#
# COMPACT_ATOMS: atom_id res chain seq x y z
N TYR A 1 -35.92 8.09 1.26
CA TYR A 1 -35.20 7.38 0.19
C TYR A 1 -33.71 7.57 0.45
N SER A 2 -33.05 6.55 1.03
CA SER A 2 -31.60 6.49 1.15
C SER A 2 -31.05 6.30 -0.26
N ALA A 3 -30.45 7.33 -0.82
CA ALA A 3 -29.70 7.18 -2.06
C ALA A 3 -28.63 6.14 -1.82
N SER A 4 -28.66 5.03 -2.56
CA SER A 4 -27.65 4.00 -2.47
C SER A 4 -26.31 4.62 -2.84
N MET A 5 -25.33 4.56 -1.93
CA MET A 5 -23.97 5.05 -2.21
C MET A 5 -23.38 4.26 -3.39
N ILE A 6 -22.97 4.97 -4.43
CA ILE A 6 -22.29 4.37 -5.58
C ILE A 6 -20.82 4.22 -5.22
N ARG A 7 -20.28 3.01 -5.40
CA ARG A 7 -18.88 2.65 -5.12
C ARG A 7 -18.18 2.20 -6.40
N CYS A 8 -16.86 2.19 -6.36
CA CYS A 8 -16.09 1.53 -7.40
C CYS A 8 -16.47 0.04 -7.45
N PRO A 9 -16.65 -0.56 -8.63
CA PRO A 9 -17.15 -1.94 -8.76
C PRO A 9 -16.27 -3.01 -8.11
N TRP A 10 -14.97 -2.75 -7.99
CA TRP A 10 -14.00 -3.76 -7.52
C TRP A 10 -14.22 -4.24 -6.08
N CYS A 11 -14.85 -3.44 -5.23
CA CYS A 11 -15.08 -3.85 -3.84
C CYS A 11 -16.28 -4.83 -3.71
N GLY A 12 -17.12 -4.94 -4.73
CA GLY A 12 -18.26 -5.88 -4.75
C GLY A 12 -19.19 -5.71 -3.55
N ASN A 13 -19.59 -6.84 -2.98
CA ASN A 13 -20.52 -6.91 -1.84
C ASN A 13 -19.84 -7.44 -0.55
N ASP A 14 -18.53 -7.64 -0.55
CA ASP A 14 -17.79 -8.14 0.60
C ASP A 14 -17.63 -7.02 1.63
N PRO A 15 -18.13 -7.18 2.88
CA PRO A 15 -18.06 -6.13 3.89
C PRO A 15 -16.64 -5.66 4.22
N VAL A 16 -15.67 -6.56 4.20
CA VAL A 16 -14.25 -6.22 4.45
C VAL A 16 -13.69 -5.36 3.33
N TYR A 17 -14.00 -5.71 2.09
CA TYR A 17 -13.57 -4.98 0.91
C TYR A 17 -14.25 -3.61 0.82
N ILE A 18 -15.55 -3.54 1.10
CA ILE A 18 -16.32 -2.30 1.12
C ILE A 18 -15.74 -1.33 2.18
N ARG A 19 -15.44 -1.83 3.37
CA ARG A 19 -14.86 -1.02 4.43
C ARG A 19 -13.49 -0.45 4.03
N TYR A 20 -12.64 -1.28 3.45
CA TYR A 20 -11.34 -0.84 2.93
C TYR A 20 -11.50 0.26 1.88
N HIS A 21 -12.40 0.05 0.91
CA HIS A 21 -12.71 1.03 -0.11
C HIS A 21 -13.23 2.35 0.48
N ASP A 22 -14.17 2.27 1.40
CA ASP A 22 -14.87 3.46 1.92
C ASP A 22 -14.00 4.26 2.90
N GLU A 23 -13.14 3.60 3.67
CA GLU A 23 -12.42 4.24 4.78
C GLU A 23 -10.94 4.48 4.50
N GLU A 24 -10.30 3.69 3.64
CA GLU A 24 -8.85 3.69 3.52
C GLU A 24 -8.35 4.02 2.11
N TRP A 25 -8.74 3.23 1.12
CA TRP A 25 -8.18 3.32 -0.22
C TRP A 25 -8.37 4.70 -0.85
N GLY A 26 -7.27 5.32 -1.29
CA GLY A 26 -7.27 6.63 -1.92
C GLY A 26 -7.23 7.80 -0.94
N SER A 27 -7.37 7.56 0.36
CA SER A 27 -7.23 8.62 1.37
C SER A 27 -5.75 8.94 1.59
N PRO A 28 -5.35 10.22 1.59
CA PRO A 28 -3.95 10.60 1.79
C PRO A 28 -3.41 10.10 3.13
N VAL A 29 -2.32 9.37 3.08
CA VAL A 29 -1.61 8.85 4.25
C VAL A 29 -0.39 9.74 4.50
N HIS A 30 -0.22 10.19 5.76
CA HIS A 30 0.91 11.01 6.20
C HIS A 30 1.57 10.47 7.48
N ASP A 31 1.35 9.20 7.78
CA ASP A 31 1.92 8.51 8.93
C ASP A 31 2.85 7.39 8.46
N ASP A 32 4.10 7.39 8.93
CA ASP A 32 5.11 6.43 8.48
C ASP A 32 4.77 4.98 8.83
N GLN A 33 4.14 4.72 9.97
CA GLN A 33 3.73 3.37 10.32
C GLN A 33 2.68 2.85 9.34
N THR A 34 1.71 3.67 8.98
CA THR A 34 0.69 3.33 7.98
C THR A 34 1.31 3.16 6.59
N HIS A 35 2.26 4.01 6.21
CA HIS A 35 3.02 3.82 4.96
C HIS A 35 3.71 2.46 4.92
N PHE A 36 4.37 2.07 6.01
CA PHE A 36 5.07 0.79 6.07
C PHE A 36 4.08 -0.39 6.03
N GLU A 37 2.95 -0.29 6.74
CA GLU A 37 1.88 -1.29 6.69
C GLU A 37 1.42 -1.54 5.26
N PHE A 38 1.02 -0.50 4.53
CA PHE A 38 0.54 -0.65 3.16
C PHE A 38 1.63 -1.15 2.23
N LEU A 39 2.85 -0.67 2.36
CA LEU A 39 3.97 -1.14 1.55
C LEU A 39 4.22 -2.63 1.77
N LEU A 40 4.26 -3.07 3.02
CA LEU A 40 4.45 -4.48 3.35
C LEU A 40 3.34 -5.33 2.75
N LEU A 41 2.07 -4.96 2.97
CA LEU A 41 0.93 -5.71 2.46
C LEU A 41 0.93 -5.77 0.92
N GLU A 42 1.24 -4.67 0.23
CA GLU A 42 1.33 -4.64 -1.23
C GLU A 42 2.43 -5.58 -1.76
N THR A 43 3.59 -5.60 -1.11
CA THR A 43 4.69 -6.47 -1.53
C THR A 43 4.39 -7.95 -1.26
N GLN A 44 3.55 -8.26 -0.28
CA GLN A 44 3.12 -9.64 -0.01
C GLN A 44 2.05 -10.14 -0.98
N GLN A 45 1.37 -9.24 -1.67
CA GLN A 45 0.25 -9.59 -2.55
C GLN A 45 0.68 -10.30 -3.83
N ALA A 46 1.89 -10.18 -4.32
CA ALA A 46 2.30 -10.69 -5.63
C ALA A 46 1.77 -12.12 -5.90
N GLY A 47 1.00 -12.28 -6.97
CA GLY A 47 0.36 -13.55 -7.35
C GLY A 47 -0.92 -13.88 -6.59
N LEU A 48 -1.41 -12.99 -5.71
CA LEU A 48 -2.61 -13.19 -4.91
C LEU A 48 -3.61 -12.05 -5.12
N SER A 49 -4.86 -12.27 -4.73
CA SER A 49 -5.85 -11.19 -4.72
C SER A 49 -5.62 -10.28 -3.51
N TRP A 50 -5.96 -9.00 -3.69
CA TRP A 50 -5.89 -8.04 -2.56
C TRP A 50 -6.84 -8.46 -1.42
N ARG A 51 -7.98 -9.03 -1.75
CA ARG A 51 -8.93 -9.56 -0.74
C ARG A 51 -8.28 -10.63 0.14
N THR A 52 -7.43 -11.49 -0.44
CA THR A 52 -6.67 -12.49 0.32
C THR A 52 -5.74 -11.83 1.33
N ILE A 53 -5.04 -10.79 0.93
CA ILE A 53 -4.12 -10.06 1.82
C ILE A 53 -4.89 -9.32 2.91
N LEU A 54 -6.01 -8.67 2.59
CA LEU A 54 -6.87 -8.03 3.58
C LEU A 54 -7.37 -9.01 4.63
N GLY A 55 -7.72 -10.24 4.22
CA GLY A 55 -8.13 -11.30 5.15
C GLY A 55 -7.01 -11.76 6.08
N LYS A 56 -5.75 -11.53 5.72
CA LYS A 56 -4.56 -11.88 6.52
C LYS A 56 -3.97 -10.69 7.28
N ARG A 57 -4.52 -9.50 7.11
CA ARG A 57 -3.96 -8.24 7.66
C ARG A 57 -3.73 -8.30 9.16
N GLU A 58 -4.67 -8.85 9.91
CA GLU A 58 -4.54 -8.98 11.36
C GLU A 58 -3.39 -9.90 11.77
N ALA A 59 -3.21 -11.01 11.04
CA ALA A 59 -2.07 -11.91 11.25
C ALA A 59 -0.74 -11.23 10.93
N TYR A 60 -0.68 -10.45 9.86
CA TYR A 60 0.49 -9.65 9.52
C TYR A 60 0.78 -8.59 10.59
N GLN A 61 -0.24 -7.93 11.10
CA GLN A 61 -0.08 -6.93 12.17
C GLN A 61 0.58 -7.54 13.41
N LYS A 62 0.16 -8.72 13.83
CA LYS A 62 0.76 -9.42 14.97
C LYS A 62 2.18 -9.89 14.68
N ALA A 63 2.39 -10.52 13.54
CA ALA A 63 3.68 -11.11 13.16
C ALA A 63 4.77 -10.05 12.93
N PHE A 64 4.39 -8.87 12.41
CA PHE A 64 5.30 -7.78 12.11
C PHE A 64 5.20 -6.63 13.12
N VAL A 65 4.82 -6.94 14.36
CA VAL A 65 4.86 -6.04 15.54
C VAL A 65 4.23 -4.68 15.24
N ASN A 66 2.94 -4.69 14.88
CA ASN A 66 2.18 -3.49 14.50
C ASN A 66 2.81 -2.67 13.36
N PHE A 67 3.51 -3.32 12.45
CA PHE A 67 4.17 -2.68 11.32
C PHE A 67 5.16 -1.58 11.75
N GLU A 68 5.91 -1.83 12.82
CA GLU A 68 6.99 -0.94 13.24
C GLU A 68 8.26 -1.24 12.46
N PRO A 69 8.66 -0.37 11.53
CA PRO A 69 9.76 -0.68 10.61
C PRO A 69 11.10 -0.89 11.30
N GLU A 70 11.38 -0.18 12.38
CA GLU A 70 12.62 -0.32 13.14
C GLU A 70 12.74 -1.71 13.78
N ILE A 71 11.64 -2.26 14.28
CA ILE A 71 11.60 -3.59 14.88
C ILE A 71 11.73 -4.65 13.78
N VAL A 72 10.96 -4.53 12.70
CA VAL A 72 11.02 -5.48 11.57
C VAL A 72 12.41 -5.48 10.93
N ALA A 73 13.06 -4.32 10.83
CA ALA A 73 14.43 -4.21 10.32
C ALA A 73 15.45 -5.01 11.13
N SER A 74 15.17 -5.28 12.40
CA SER A 74 16.04 -6.06 13.30
C SER A 74 15.80 -7.57 13.22
N PHE A 75 14.82 -8.02 12.47
CA PHE A 75 14.52 -9.45 12.35
C PHE A 75 15.71 -10.23 11.79
N CYS A 76 15.97 -11.39 12.35
CA CYS A 76 17.05 -12.29 11.94
C CYS A 76 16.48 -13.59 11.36
N GLU A 77 17.35 -14.55 11.03
CA GLU A 77 16.94 -15.83 10.46
C GLU A 77 15.97 -16.61 11.36
N LYS A 78 16.09 -16.51 12.68
CA LYS A 78 15.15 -17.12 13.62
C LYS A 78 13.73 -16.56 13.45
N ASP A 79 13.63 -15.26 13.26
CA ASP A 79 12.34 -14.59 13.05
C ASP A 79 11.72 -15.02 11.72
N ILE A 80 12.52 -15.09 10.65
CA ILE A 80 12.05 -15.59 9.35
C ILE A 80 11.52 -17.02 9.45
N THR A 81 12.24 -17.89 10.15
CA THR A 81 11.81 -19.27 10.38
C THR A 81 10.48 -19.33 11.13
N SER A 82 10.31 -18.48 12.14
CA SER A 82 9.05 -18.35 12.89
C SER A 82 7.90 -17.87 11.98
N LEU A 83 8.14 -16.86 11.17
CA LEU A 83 7.15 -16.34 10.22
C LEU A 83 6.71 -17.40 9.20
N LEU A 84 7.64 -18.22 8.72
CA LEU A 84 7.35 -19.31 7.78
C LEU A 84 6.43 -20.40 8.37
N SER A 85 6.38 -20.54 9.68
CA SER A 85 5.51 -21.48 10.37
C SER A 85 4.12 -20.91 10.69
N ASP A 86 3.91 -19.60 10.49
CA ASP A 86 2.63 -18.94 10.78
C ASP A 86 1.63 -19.18 9.63
N PRO A 87 0.54 -19.94 9.88
CA PRO A 87 -0.45 -20.22 8.84
C PRO A 87 -1.29 -18.99 8.45
N GLY A 88 -1.25 -17.93 9.25
CA GLY A 88 -1.95 -16.67 8.97
C GLY A 88 -1.27 -15.82 7.90
N LEU A 89 -0.02 -16.12 7.57
CA LEU A 89 0.76 -15.38 6.58
C LEU A 89 0.83 -16.11 5.24
N VAL A 90 1.25 -15.37 4.22
CA VAL A 90 1.71 -15.97 2.96
C VAL A 90 3.09 -16.57 3.24
N ARG A 91 3.18 -17.91 3.29
CA ARG A 91 4.40 -18.63 3.65
C ARG A 91 5.34 -18.77 2.46
N ASN A 92 5.90 -17.66 2.06
CA ASN A 92 6.88 -17.55 0.97
C ASN A 92 8.15 -16.89 1.52
N ARG A 93 9.23 -17.65 1.61
CA ARG A 93 10.49 -17.15 2.21
C ARG A 93 10.99 -15.87 1.54
N ARG A 94 10.97 -15.82 0.21
CA ARG A 94 11.45 -14.63 -0.52
C ARG A 94 10.65 -13.37 -0.17
N LYS A 95 9.33 -13.50 -0.03
CA LYS A 95 8.46 -12.39 0.36
C LYS A 95 8.70 -11.95 1.80
N LEU A 96 8.89 -12.89 2.71
CA LEU A 96 9.15 -12.59 4.13
C LEU A 96 10.53 -11.95 4.32
N GLU A 97 11.56 -12.46 3.63
CA GLU A 97 12.89 -11.83 3.61
C GLU A 97 12.83 -10.42 3.00
N ALA A 98 12.05 -10.25 1.94
CA ALA A 98 11.85 -8.94 1.32
C ALA A 98 11.19 -7.94 2.29
N ALA A 99 10.23 -8.39 3.12
CA ALA A 99 9.62 -7.53 4.13
C ALA A 99 10.66 -6.96 5.11
N VAL A 100 11.60 -7.79 5.55
CA VAL A 100 12.70 -7.37 6.44
C VAL A 100 13.67 -6.44 5.72
N LYS A 101 14.06 -6.78 4.50
CA LYS A 101 14.91 -5.93 3.66
C LYS A 101 14.26 -4.57 3.40
N ASN A 102 12.97 -4.56 3.12
CA ASN A 102 12.20 -3.34 2.88
C ASN A 102 12.10 -2.48 4.16
N ALA A 103 11.97 -3.10 5.32
CA ALA A 103 12.01 -2.37 6.59
C ALA A 103 13.34 -1.64 6.79
N ARG A 104 14.45 -2.27 6.44
CA ARG A 104 15.79 -1.65 6.50
C ARG A 104 15.91 -0.48 5.54
N ALA A 105 15.48 -0.67 4.29
CA ALA A 105 15.48 0.40 3.30
C ALA A 105 14.55 1.56 3.72
N PHE A 106 13.40 1.24 4.30
CA PHE A 106 12.45 2.23 4.84
C PHE A 106 13.10 3.07 5.95
N CYS A 107 13.80 2.44 6.87
CA CYS A 107 14.52 3.13 7.94
C CYS A 107 15.65 4.02 7.41
N ASP A 108 16.35 3.58 6.37
CA ASP A 108 17.39 4.39 5.71
C ASP A 108 16.79 5.65 5.07
N ILE A 109 15.64 5.54 4.43
CA ILE A 109 14.88 6.67 3.89
C ILE A 109 14.51 7.65 5.01
N LYS A 110 13.99 7.15 6.13
CA LYS A 110 13.65 7.99 7.29
C LYS A 110 14.85 8.78 7.79
N LYS A 111 15.99 8.14 7.89
CA LYS A 111 17.23 8.80 8.34
C LYS A 111 17.69 9.87 7.38
N LYS A 112 17.61 9.60 6.08
CA LYS A 112 18.13 10.51 5.05
C LYS A 112 17.21 11.70 4.79
N TYR A 113 15.90 11.50 4.82
CA TYR A 113 14.90 12.50 4.42
C TYR A 113 14.02 13.01 5.56
N GLY A 114 14.24 12.54 6.80
CA GLY A 114 13.46 12.90 7.97
C GLY A 114 12.23 12.01 8.21
N SER A 115 11.55 11.58 7.15
CA SER A 115 10.45 10.63 7.20
C SER A 115 10.29 9.95 5.83
N PHE A 116 9.67 8.78 5.82
CA PHE A 116 9.23 8.16 4.56
C PHE A 116 8.12 8.99 3.90
N ASP A 117 7.25 9.55 4.71
CA ASP A 117 6.18 10.43 4.24
C ASP A 117 6.72 11.59 3.40
N ALA A 118 7.70 12.32 3.90
CA ALA A 118 8.33 13.41 3.16
C ALA A 118 8.93 12.93 1.83
N TRP A 119 9.58 11.76 1.83
CA TRP A 119 10.20 11.20 0.65
C TRP A 119 9.18 10.76 -0.41
N ILE A 120 8.14 10.03 -0.02
CA ILE A 120 7.17 9.52 -1.02
C ILE A 120 6.31 10.64 -1.60
N TRP A 121 5.94 11.63 -0.79
CA TRP A 121 5.12 12.75 -1.24
C TRP A 121 5.89 13.76 -2.10
N HIS A 122 7.22 13.81 -2.01
CA HIS A 122 7.99 14.75 -2.84
C HIS A 122 7.86 14.46 -4.34
N PHE A 123 7.60 13.21 -4.74
CA PHE A 123 7.42 12.85 -6.15
C PHE A 123 6.23 13.56 -6.82
N VAL A 124 5.29 14.04 -6.03
CA VAL A 124 4.11 14.80 -6.49
C VAL A 124 4.06 16.21 -5.87
N GLU A 125 5.18 16.69 -5.35
CA GLU A 125 5.27 18.01 -4.72
C GLU A 125 4.25 18.22 -3.59
N GLY A 126 3.92 17.15 -2.86
CA GLY A 126 2.96 17.17 -1.76
C GLY A 126 1.50 17.25 -2.19
N ARG A 127 1.19 17.16 -3.47
CA ARG A 127 -0.17 17.31 -4.00
C ARG A 127 -0.69 16.01 -4.59
N PRO A 128 -1.83 15.47 -4.11
CA PRO A 128 -2.43 14.30 -4.70
C PRO A 128 -2.78 14.50 -6.18
N ILE A 129 -2.61 13.46 -6.97
CA ILE A 129 -3.11 13.39 -8.33
C ILE A 129 -4.56 12.92 -8.26
N VAL A 130 -5.48 13.73 -8.78
CA VAL A 130 -6.90 13.39 -8.86
C VAL A 130 -7.23 13.04 -10.31
N ASN A 131 -7.48 11.77 -10.58
CA ASN A 131 -7.92 11.30 -11.88
C ASN A 131 -9.44 11.35 -12.01
N HIS A 132 -9.96 11.30 -13.23
CA HIS A 132 -11.39 11.46 -13.53
C HIS A 132 -11.87 10.31 -14.42
N TRP A 133 -11.64 9.06 -13.95
CA TRP A 133 -12.05 7.86 -14.68
C TRP A 133 -13.56 7.65 -14.61
N GLN A 134 -14.17 7.34 -15.73
CA GLN A 134 -15.59 6.98 -15.80
C GLN A 134 -15.82 5.49 -15.64
N ASP A 135 -14.85 4.68 -16.08
CA ASP A 135 -14.92 3.23 -16.06
C ASP A 135 -13.61 2.63 -15.55
N ILE A 136 -13.73 1.51 -14.86
CA ILE A 136 -12.59 0.81 -14.28
C ILE A 136 -11.56 0.38 -15.34
N SER A 137 -11.99 0.12 -16.56
CA SER A 137 -11.10 -0.24 -17.67
C SER A 137 -10.16 0.88 -18.11
N GLU A 138 -10.46 2.12 -17.76
CA GLU A 138 -9.62 3.27 -18.06
C GLU A 138 -8.43 3.40 -17.11
N ILE A 139 -8.51 2.78 -15.93
CA ILE A 139 -7.46 2.87 -14.90
C ILE A 139 -6.22 2.11 -15.38
N PRO A 140 -5.05 2.77 -15.51
CA PRO A 140 -3.83 2.09 -15.94
C PRO A 140 -3.30 1.17 -14.82
N ALA A 141 -2.53 0.17 -15.22
CA ALA A 141 -1.83 -0.70 -14.27
C ALA A 141 -0.53 -0.07 -13.75
N GLN A 142 0.05 0.86 -14.52
CA GLN A 142 1.28 1.58 -14.19
C GLN A 142 1.34 2.88 -14.99
N THR A 143 2.15 3.81 -14.55
CA THR A 143 2.35 5.11 -15.19
C THR A 143 3.83 5.50 -15.16
N GLU A 144 4.19 6.60 -15.82
CA GLU A 144 5.55 7.15 -15.74
C GLU A 144 5.94 7.49 -14.29
N LEU A 145 4.99 7.96 -13.49
CA LEU A 145 5.21 8.23 -12.07
C LEU A 145 5.55 6.94 -11.31
N SER A 146 4.77 5.88 -11.50
CA SER A 146 5.04 4.60 -10.81
C SER A 146 6.35 3.97 -11.29
N ASP A 147 6.72 4.14 -12.56
CA ASP A 147 8.02 3.72 -13.08
C ASP A 147 9.16 4.45 -12.37
N LEU A 148 9.05 5.77 -12.24
CA LEU A 148 10.04 6.59 -11.55
C LEU A 148 10.17 6.19 -10.08
N VAL A 149 9.07 6.11 -9.36
CA VAL A 149 9.06 5.75 -7.93
C VAL A 149 9.60 4.33 -7.73
N SER A 150 9.20 3.39 -8.59
CA SER A 150 9.74 2.01 -8.58
C SER A 150 11.25 2.00 -8.72
N ASN A 151 11.79 2.74 -9.69
CA ASN A 151 13.23 2.81 -9.91
C ASN A 151 13.97 3.42 -8.71
N GLU A 152 13.44 4.48 -8.13
CA GLU A 152 14.03 5.10 -6.95
C GLU A 152 13.94 4.19 -5.71
N MET A 153 12.85 3.45 -5.55
CA MET A 153 12.73 2.45 -4.48
C MET A 153 13.75 1.32 -4.65
N LYS A 154 13.93 0.80 -5.85
CA LYS A 154 14.94 -0.23 -6.13
C LYS A 154 16.34 0.27 -5.80
N LYS A 155 16.68 1.49 -6.19
CA LYS A 155 17.97 2.12 -5.84
C LYS A 155 18.16 2.25 -4.33
N ALA A 156 17.09 2.51 -3.60
CA ALA A 156 17.11 2.61 -2.13
C ALA A 156 17.19 1.25 -1.42
N GLY A 157 17.10 0.14 -2.15
CA GLY A 157 17.25 -1.20 -1.62
C GLY A 157 15.95 -1.98 -1.39
N PHE A 158 14.81 -1.48 -1.85
CA PHE A 158 13.53 -2.21 -1.76
C PHE A 158 13.45 -3.35 -2.76
N SER A 159 12.71 -4.39 -2.40
CA SER A 159 12.39 -5.55 -3.23
C SER A 159 10.87 -5.70 -3.39
N PHE A 160 10.44 -6.39 -4.43
CA PHE A 160 9.01 -6.55 -4.79
C PHE A 160 8.32 -5.21 -5.02
N VAL A 161 9.02 -4.24 -5.57
CA VAL A 161 8.54 -2.89 -5.84
C VAL A 161 8.56 -2.58 -7.35
N GLY A 162 8.08 -3.51 -8.16
CA GLY A 162 7.86 -3.26 -9.58
C GLY A 162 6.82 -2.15 -9.79
N SER A 163 6.79 -1.56 -10.99
CA SER A 163 5.93 -0.40 -11.27
C SER A 163 4.44 -0.67 -11.02
N ILE A 164 3.94 -1.87 -11.32
CA ILE A 164 2.53 -2.25 -11.07
C ILE A 164 2.24 -2.27 -9.58
N THR A 165 3.11 -2.89 -8.77
CA THR A 165 2.98 -2.91 -7.31
C THR A 165 3.04 -1.50 -6.72
N VAL A 166 3.97 -0.69 -7.21
CA VAL A 166 4.12 0.71 -6.77
C VAL A 166 2.89 1.53 -7.13
N TYR A 167 2.34 1.35 -8.33
CA TYR A 167 1.12 2.06 -8.71
C TYR A 167 -0.03 1.73 -7.75
N ALA A 168 -0.24 0.45 -7.44
CA ALA A 168 -1.24 0.02 -6.47
C ALA A 168 -0.99 0.63 -5.07
N HIS A 169 0.27 0.72 -4.67
CA HIS A 169 0.65 1.36 -3.40
C HIS A 169 0.32 2.86 -3.42
N LEU A 170 0.63 3.57 -4.51
CA LEU A 170 0.32 5.00 -4.65
C LEU A 170 -1.18 5.27 -4.61
N GLN A 171 -1.99 4.39 -5.19
CA GLN A 171 -3.45 4.44 -5.07
C GLN A 171 -3.90 4.27 -3.61
N ALA A 172 -3.37 3.26 -2.93
CA ALA A 172 -3.77 2.93 -1.55
C ALA A 172 -3.47 4.06 -0.56
N ILE A 173 -2.32 4.71 -0.69
CA ILE A 173 -1.90 5.79 0.22
C ILE A 173 -2.42 7.18 -0.18
N GLY A 174 -3.20 7.27 -1.24
CA GLY A 174 -3.86 8.51 -1.65
C GLY A 174 -2.97 9.52 -2.36
N ILE A 175 -1.78 9.13 -2.82
CA ILE A 175 -1.01 9.96 -3.76
C ILE A 175 -1.76 10.06 -5.08
N ILE A 176 -2.48 8.99 -5.44
CA ILE A 176 -3.37 8.94 -6.59
C ILE A 176 -4.79 8.67 -6.10
N ASN A 177 -5.72 9.56 -6.44
CA ASN A 177 -7.15 9.32 -6.26
C ASN A 177 -7.70 8.72 -7.55
N ASP A 178 -7.85 7.40 -7.56
CA ASP A 178 -8.40 6.62 -8.66
C ASP A 178 -9.80 6.08 -8.39
N HIS A 179 -10.50 6.63 -7.41
CA HIS A 179 -11.94 6.40 -7.32
C HIS A 179 -12.61 6.87 -8.61
N LEU A 180 -13.57 6.11 -9.11
CA LEU A 180 -14.34 6.54 -10.28
C LEU A 180 -15.10 7.81 -9.97
N ILE A 181 -15.32 8.67 -10.96
CA ILE A 181 -16.04 9.94 -10.75
C ILE A 181 -17.47 9.74 -10.23
N SER A 182 -18.09 8.59 -10.54
CA SER A 182 -19.41 8.22 -10.02
C SER A 182 -19.37 7.73 -8.56
N CYS A 183 -18.20 7.38 -8.05
CA CYS A 183 -18.04 6.89 -6.67
C CYS A 183 -18.15 8.06 -5.68
N PHE A 184 -18.89 7.85 -4.59
CA PHE A 184 -19.08 8.88 -3.57
C PHE A 184 -17.77 9.36 -2.94
N ARG A 185 -16.74 8.50 -2.89
CA ARG A 185 -15.44 8.85 -2.31
C ARG A 185 -14.59 9.76 -3.20
N HIS A 186 -14.84 9.80 -4.52
CA HIS A 186 -14.02 10.62 -5.43
C HIS A 186 -14.00 12.09 -4.98
N ALA A 187 -15.17 12.70 -4.86
CA ALA A 187 -15.28 14.11 -4.48
C ALA A 187 -14.90 14.35 -3.01
N GLU A 188 -15.24 13.43 -2.11
CA GLU A 188 -14.86 13.54 -0.69
C GLU A 188 -13.34 13.61 -0.53
N ILE A 189 -12.61 12.71 -1.19
CA ILE A 189 -11.13 12.69 -1.13
C ILE A 189 -10.54 13.89 -1.86
N ALA A 190 -11.06 14.24 -3.05
CA ALA A 190 -10.57 15.37 -3.82
C ALA A 190 -10.68 16.70 -3.06
N ASN A 191 -11.61 16.80 -2.13
CA ASN A 191 -11.84 17.99 -1.31
C ASN A 191 -11.13 17.98 0.05
N LEU A 192 -10.39 16.93 0.38
CA LEU A 192 -9.52 16.91 1.56
C LEU A 192 -8.36 17.90 1.35
N ARG A 193 -8.15 18.80 2.33
CA ARG A 193 -7.10 19.82 2.32
C ARG A 193 -6.02 19.51 3.35
#